data_b71c9a62daf7f2fa344fc5237b6522b1
#
_entry.id   b71c9a62daf7f2fa344fc5237b6522b1
#
_cell.length_a   1.000
_cell.length_b   1.000
_cell.length_c   1.000
_cell.angle_alpha   90.00
_cell.angle_beta   90.00
_cell.angle_gamma   90.00
#
_symmetry.space_group_name_H-M   'P 1'
#
loop_
_entity.id
_entity.type
_entity.pdbx_description
1 polymer ?
#
loop_
_entity_poly.entity_id
_entity_poly.type
_entity_poly.pdbx_seq_one_letter_code
_entity_poly.pdbx_strand_id
1 'polypeptide(L)'
;MLVAGSLPAIAQTTEKTNDMDRIELCKENYTALFGGEALNGGGTDPEIMDILQKYIFGEVFRTGDLDIKTREMITCVCLATMQQLPQLKGHTGAALNVGVTPIELREAVYQCAPIIGFPKVLNAMTAVNEAFTERGIKVPLETQATVTEENRYEKGHEIQYPLYGDRMKEAMKDVPGGMGEKVARFLTEVHFGDFQTRSGLDTQTRELLTYCVLTVIGAEPQLHAHLRANLKAGNSKERVTAAVIQCMPYIGFPAALKALNIIKDFQPED
;
A
#
# COMPACT_ATOMS: atom_id res chain seq x y z
N MET A 1 -0.71 54.63 31.16
CA MET A 1 0.35 54.11 30.31
C MET A 1 0.06 52.63 30.12
N LEU A 2 -0.62 52.28 29.03
CA LEU A 2 -0.97 50.88 28.69
C LEU A 2 0.10 50.36 27.73
N VAL A 3 0.79 49.31 28.15
CA VAL A 3 1.78 48.59 27.32
C VAL A 3 0.99 47.51 26.56
N ALA A 4 0.90 47.67 25.27
CA ALA A 4 0.37 46.65 24.36
C ALA A 4 1.45 45.60 24.08
N GLY A 5 1.24 44.40 24.60
CA GLY A 5 2.05 43.23 24.27
C GLY A 5 1.64 42.63 22.92
N SER A 6 2.53 42.65 21.96
CA SER A 6 2.37 41.97 20.68
C SER A 6 2.50 40.46 20.85
N LEU A 7 1.48 39.69 20.46
CA LEU A 7 1.52 38.24 20.31
C LEU A 7 2.35 37.85 19.10
N PRO A 8 3.11 36.73 19.15
CA PRO A 8 4.00 36.33 18.06
C PRO A 8 3.23 35.69 16.89
N ALA A 9 3.67 36.05 15.68
CA ALA A 9 3.14 35.60 14.39
C ALA A 9 3.66 34.15 14.07
N ILE A 10 3.12 33.12 14.73
CA ILE A 10 3.44 31.70 14.41
C ILE A 10 2.23 30.95 13.82
N ALA A 11 1.05 31.57 13.78
CA ALA A 11 -0.18 30.92 13.29
C ALA A 11 -0.42 31.04 11.79
N GLN A 12 0.38 31.72 11.01
CA GLN A 12 0.09 32.02 9.59
C GLN A 12 0.81 31.14 8.56
N THR A 13 1.71 30.25 8.97
CA THR A 13 2.48 29.40 8.03
C THR A 13 1.87 28.03 7.78
N THR A 14 0.99 27.55 8.63
CA THR A 14 0.30 26.25 8.47
C THR A 14 -1.03 26.33 7.72
N GLU A 15 -1.63 27.50 7.59
CA GLU A 15 -2.90 27.67 6.84
C GLU A 15 -2.69 27.80 5.33
N LYS A 16 -1.52 28.22 4.84
CA LYS A 16 -1.26 28.43 3.40
C LYS A 16 -1.11 27.14 2.57
N THR A 17 -0.87 25.99 3.18
CA THR A 17 -0.81 24.71 2.48
C THR A 17 -2.16 24.01 2.35
N ASN A 18 -3.20 24.50 3.01
CA ASN A 18 -4.54 23.91 3.01
C ASN A 18 -5.52 24.60 2.06
N ASP A 19 -5.10 25.63 1.33
CA ASP A 19 -5.97 26.51 0.56
C ASP A 19 -5.75 26.41 -0.97
N MET A 20 -5.02 25.38 -1.42
CA MET A 20 -4.94 25.08 -2.85
C MET A 20 -6.28 24.49 -3.29
N ASP A 21 -6.93 25.12 -4.27
CA ASP A 21 -8.16 24.61 -4.83
C ASP A 21 -7.96 23.15 -5.29
N ARG A 22 -8.92 22.29 -4.95
CA ARG A 22 -8.87 20.86 -5.33
C ARG A 22 -8.64 20.67 -6.83
N ILE A 23 -9.03 21.63 -7.66
CA ILE A 23 -8.87 21.61 -9.11
C ILE A 23 -7.40 21.82 -9.49
N GLU A 24 -6.71 22.77 -8.87
CA GLU A 24 -5.28 23.02 -9.10
C GLU A 24 -4.46 21.81 -8.69
N LEU A 25 -4.69 21.28 -7.48
CA LEU A 25 -4.01 20.09 -6.99
C LEU A 25 -4.29 18.86 -7.87
N CYS A 26 -5.54 18.70 -8.32
CA CYS A 26 -5.89 17.64 -9.28
C CYS A 26 -5.04 17.74 -10.55
N LYS A 27 -4.90 18.93 -11.13
CA LYS A 27 -4.11 19.14 -12.35
C LYS A 27 -2.63 18.84 -12.12
N GLU A 28 -2.07 19.31 -11.02
CA GLU A 28 -0.66 19.04 -10.68
C GLU A 28 -0.38 17.56 -10.52
N ASN A 29 -1.13 16.87 -9.68
CA ASN A 29 -0.94 15.44 -9.41
C ASN A 29 -1.19 14.59 -10.67
N TYR A 30 -2.24 14.87 -11.41
CA TYR A 30 -2.56 14.14 -12.65
C TYR A 30 -1.45 14.31 -13.70
N THR A 31 -0.96 15.53 -13.89
CA THR A 31 0.14 15.80 -14.82
C THR A 31 1.42 15.08 -14.39
N ALA A 32 1.76 15.09 -13.10
CA ALA A 32 2.91 14.38 -12.58
C ALA A 32 2.83 12.87 -12.82
N LEU A 33 1.64 12.30 -12.65
CA LEU A 33 1.40 10.86 -12.78
C LEU A 33 1.29 10.40 -14.23
N PHE A 34 0.52 11.10 -15.07
CA PHE A 34 0.14 10.62 -16.40
C PHE A 34 0.72 11.46 -17.54
N GLY A 35 1.37 12.58 -17.27
CA GLY A 35 2.00 13.47 -18.26
C GLY A 35 1.02 14.23 -19.16
N GLY A 36 -0.30 14.07 -18.90
CA GLY A 36 -1.35 14.71 -19.68
C GLY A 36 -2.08 15.82 -18.92
N GLU A 37 -3.01 16.48 -19.59
CA GLU A 37 -3.87 17.51 -19.00
C GLU A 37 -5.07 16.85 -18.27
N ALA A 38 -5.28 17.18 -16.99
CA ALA A 38 -6.46 16.77 -16.24
C ALA A 38 -7.71 17.55 -16.67
N LEU A 39 -8.88 16.98 -16.43
CA LEU A 39 -10.18 17.63 -16.61
C LEU A 39 -10.39 18.16 -18.03
N ASN A 40 -9.84 17.45 -19.03
CA ASN A 40 -9.86 17.86 -20.42
C ASN A 40 -11.17 17.49 -21.17
N GLY A 41 -12.14 16.89 -20.48
CA GLY A 41 -13.41 16.44 -21.08
C GLY A 41 -13.29 15.25 -22.04
N GLY A 42 -12.13 14.59 -22.07
CA GLY A 42 -11.87 13.46 -22.96
C GLY A 42 -12.51 12.15 -22.49
N GLY A 43 -12.51 11.18 -23.43
CA GLY A 43 -13.07 9.84 -23.18
C GLY A 43 -14.56 9.72 -23.55
N THR A 44 -15.11 8.53 -23.34
CA THR A 44 -16.51 8.21 -23.64
C THR A 44 -17.48 8.69 -22.55
N ASP A 45 -16.95 8.85 -21.32
CA ASP A 45 -17.71 9.18 -20.11
C ASP A 45 -17.04 10.31 -19.32
N PRO A 46 -17.02 11.53 -19.86
CA PRO A 46 -16.26 12.66 -19.31
C PRO A 46 -16.72 13.07 -17.90
N GLU A 47 -18.01 12.93 -17.57
CA GLU A 47 -18.53 13.31 -16.26
C GLU A 47 -17.96 12.45 -15.13
N ILE A 48 -17.90 11.12 -15.30
CA ILE A 48 -17.32 10.23 -14.27
C ILE A 48 -15.80 10.44 -14.18
N MET A 49 -15.13 10.71 -15.30
CA MET A 49 -13.70 11.00 -15.31
C MET A 49 -13.40 12.30 -14.56
N ASP A 50 -14.23 13.32 -14.71
CA ASP A 50 -14.13 14.59 -14.02
C ASP A 50 -14.30 14.42 -12.48
N ILE A 51 -15.30 13.65 -12.06
CA ILE A 51 -15.52 13.31 -10.65
C ILE A 51 -14.33 12.52 -10.08
N LEU A 52 -13.89 11.48 -10.78
CA LEU A 52 -12.78 10.62 -10.38
C LEU A 52 -11.49 11.43 -10.20
N GLN A 53 -11.13 12.25 -11.18
CA GLN A 53 -9.87 13.00 -11.15
C GLN A 53 -9.88 14.02 -9.99
N LYS A 54 -10.95 14.78 -9.81
CA LYS A 54 -11.08 15.73 -8.69
C LYS A 54 -11.05 15.03 -7.33
N TYR A 55 -11.72 13.89 -7.21
CA TYR A 55 -11.77 13.15 -5.96
C TYR A 55 -10.42 12.52 -5.61
N ILE A 56 -9.80 11.78 -6.54
CA ILE A 56 -8.54 11.09 -6.27
C ILE A 56 -7.40 12.10 -6.13
N PHE A 57 -7.13 12.85 -7.19
CA PHE A 57 -5.92 13.67 -7.30
C PHE A 57 -6.06 15.04 -6.63
N GLY A 58 -7.29 15.52 -6.43
CA GLY A 58 -7.56 16.81 -5.78
C GLY A 58 -7.88 16.72 -4.29
N GLU A 59 -8.44 15.60 -3.81
CA GLU A 59 -8.86 15.47 -2.41
C GLU A 59 -8.14 14.34 -1.66
N VAL A 60 -8.17 13.10 -2.18
CA VAL A 60 -7.53 11.98 -1.51
C VAL A 60 -6.01 12.18 -1.41
N PHE A 61 -5.38 12.70 -2.47
CA PHE A 61 -3.93 12.93 -2.51
C PHE A 61 -3.43 13.99 -1.52
N ARG A 62 -4.26 14.88 -1.03
CA ARG A 62 -3.90 15.84 0.03
C ARG A 62 -4.22 15.35 1.44
N THR A 63 -4.90 14.21 1.56
CA THR A 63 -5.36 13.70 2.86
C THR A 63 -4.28 12.83 3.50
N GLY A 64 -3.78 13.28 4.64
CA GLY A 64 -2.71 12.59 5.39
C GLY A 64 -1.33 12.72 4.75
N ASP A 65 -0.30 12.37 5.52
CA ASP A 65 1.11 12.52 5.15
C ASP A 65 1.62 11.24 4.46
N LEU A 66 1.32 11.13 3.16
CA LEU A 66 1.88 10.12 2.28
C LEU A 66 2.46 10.79 1.04
N ASP A 67 3.70 10.47 0.72
CA ASP A 67 4.31 10.89 -0.54
C ASP A 67 3.66 10.22 -1.75
N ILE A 68 3.81 10.83 -2.91
CA ILE A 68 3.15 10.39 -4.15
C ILE A 68 3.61 8.99 -4.60
N LYS A 69 4.86 8.59 -4.31
CA LYS A 69 5.38 7.25 -4.60
C LYS A 69 4.63 6.19 -3.78
N THR A 70 4.49 6.43 -2.47
CA THR A 70 3.76 5.54 -1.57
C THR A 70 2.29 5.42 -2.01
N ARG A 71 1.65 6.53 -2.40
CA ARG A 71 0.26 6.52 -2.90
C ARG A 71 0.11 5.64 -4.14
N GLU A 72 1.02 5.74 -5.11
CA GLU A 72 0.98 4.91 -6.32
C GLU A 72 1.30 3.42 -6.04
N MET A 73 2.21 3.11 -5.13
CA MET A 73 2.41 1.71 -4.70
C MET A 73 1.15 1.13 -4.06
N ILE A 74 0.45 1.88 -3.19
CA ILE A 74 -0.83 1.49 -2.61
C ILE A 74 -1.87 1.26 -3.71
N THR A 75 -1.99 2.17 -4.65
CA THR A 75 -2.89 2.03 -5.80
C THR A 75 -2.61 0.76 -6.59
N CYS A 76 -1.34 0.49 -6.90
CA CYS A 76 -0.94 -0.70 -7.65
C CYS A 76 -1.27 -2.00 -6.91
N VAL A 77 -1.04 -2.11 -5.59
CA VAL A 77 -1.40 -3.33 -4.85
C VAL A 77 -2.92 -3.50 -4.71
N CYS A 78 -3.69 -2.41 -4.60
CA CYS A 78 -5.15 -2.47 -4.64
C CYS A 78 -5.64 -3.02 -5.98
N LEU A 79 -5.18 -2.46 -7.10
CA LEU A 79 -5.56 -2.86 -8.45
C LEU A 79 -5.13 -4.31 -8.77
N ALA A 80 -3.92 -4.71 -8.33
CA ALA A 80 -3.45 -6.09 -8.43
C ALA A 80 -4.36 -7.05 -7.64
N THR A 81 -4.74 -6.69 -6.42
CA THR A 81 -5.62 -7.50 -5.56
C THR A 81 -7.00 -7.68 -6.18
N MET A 82 -7.57 -6.63 -6.77
CA MET A 82 -8.87 -6.63 -7.44
C MET A 82 -8.83 -7.17 -8.87
N GLN A 83 -7.66 -7.46 -9.41
CA GLN A 83 -7.44 -7.91 -10.80
C GLN A 83 -7.91 -6.89 -11.85
N GLN A 84 -7.79 -5.61 -11.54
CA GLN A 84 -8.08 -4.53 -12.48
C GLN A 84 -6.85 -4.25 -13.35
N LEU A 85 -6.52 -5.20 -14.22
CA LEU A 85 -5.25 -5.26 -14.93
C LEU A 85 -4.99 -4.09 -15.88
N PRO A 86 -5.98 -3.58 -16.65
CA PRO A 86 -5.78 -2.40 -17.48
C PRO A 86 -5.41 -1.15 -16.66
N GLN A 87 -6.08 -0.93 -15.53
CA GLN A 87 -5.77 0.17 -14.62
C GLN A 87 -4.41 -0.03 -13.95
N LEU A 88 -4.09 -1.27 -13.54
CA LEU A 88 -2.78 -1.60 -12.97
C LEU A 88 -1.65 -1.25 -13.95
N LYS A 89 -1.79 -1.59 -15.23
CA LYS A 89 -0.83 -1.22 -16.27
C LYS A 89 -0.64 0.29 -16.38
N GLY A 90 -1.75 1.04 -16.39
CA GLY A 90 -1.71 2.52 -16.40
C GLY A 90 -1.02 3.10 -15.17
N HIS A 91 -1.39 2.64 -13.96
CA HIS A 91 -0.79 3.10 -12.71
C HIS A 91 0.64 2.60 -12.50
N THR A 92 1.05 1.46 -13.09
CA THR A 92 2.47 1.08 -13.19
C THR A 92 3.26 2.18 -13.90
N GLY A 93 2.73 2.68 -15.01
CA GLY A 93 3.34 3.81 -15.72
C GLY A 93 3.37 5.09 -14.88
N ALA A 94 2.29 5.41 -14.19
CA ALA A 94 2.20 6.58 -13.31
C ALA A 94 3.20 6.49 -12.14
N ALA A 95 3.31 5.32 -11.51
CA ALA A 95 4.28 5.06 -10.44
C ALA A 95 5.73 5.31 -10.90
N LEU A 96 6.09 4.83 -12.09
CA LEU A 96 7.41 5.09 -12.68
C LEU A 96 7.66 6.58 -12.95
N ASN A 97 6.64 7.31 -13.40
CA ASN A 97 6.74 8.75 -13.67
C ASN A 97 7.05 9.56 -12.41
N VAL A 98 6.55 9.13 -11.25
CA VAL A 98 6.80 9.80 -9.96
C VAL A 98 7.98 9.19 -9.18
N GLY A 99 8.76 8.32 -9.83
CA GLY A 99 10.04 7.84 -9.31
C GLY A 99 9.96 6.56 -8.46
N VAL A 100 8.86 5.79 -8.51
CA VAL A 100 8.88 4.40 -8.02
C VAL A 100 9.76 3.60 -8.96
N THR A 101 10.73 2.88 -8.43
CA THR A 101 11.62 2.06 -9.25
C THR A 101 10.92 0.78 -9.72
N PRO A 102 11.35 0.18 -10.84
CA PRO A 102 10.82 -1.11 -11.28
C PRO A 102 10.92 -2.22 -10.23
N ILE A 103 12.00 -2.20 -9.43
CA ILE A 103 12.21 -3.16 -8.34
C ILE A 103 11.18 -2.93 -7.22
N GLU A 104 11.02 -1.71 -6.72
CA GLU A 104 10.02 -1.39 -5.69
C GLU A 104 8.62 -1.84 -6.12
N LEU A 105 8.25 -1.55 -7.38
CA LEU A 105 6.93 -1.90 -7.89
C LEU A 105 6.72 -3.41 -8.02
N ARG A 106 7.73 -4.14 -8.54
CA ARG A 106 7.69 -5.61 -8.58
C ARG A 106 7.55 -6.19 -7.17
N GLU A 107 8.36 -5.73 -6.22
CA GLU A 107 8.34 -6.23 -4.85
C GLU A 107 7.02 -5.91 -4.14
N ALA A 108 6.41 -4.75 -4.41
CA ALA A 108 5.09 -4.39 -3.91
C ALA A 108 4.01 -5.38 -4.39
N VAL A 109 4.06 -5.79 -5.67
CA VAL A 109 3.10 -6.76 -6.22
C VAL A 109 3.44 -8.20 -5.80
N TYR A 110 4.71 -8.59 -5.77
CA TYR A 110 5.16 -9.93 -5.39
C TYR A 110 4.68 -10.32 -3.98
N GLN A 111 4.85 -9.43 -3.01
CA GLN A 111 4.45 -9.70 -1.62
C GLN A 111 2.96 -9.94 -1.43
N CYS A 112 2.13 -9.63 -2.42
CA CYS A 112 0.71 -9.94 -2.38
C CYS A 112 0.45 -11.45 -2.54
N ALA A 113 1.39 -12.24 -3.11
CA ALA A 113 1.17 -13.64 -3.43
C ALA A 113 0.73 -14.51 -2.25
N PRO A 114 1.35 -14.43 -1.06
CA PRO A 114 0.89 -15.19 0.09
C PRO A 114 -0.50 -14.79 0.62
N ILE A 115 -1.01 -13.62 0.22
CA ILE A 115 -2.26 -13.05 0.73
C ILE A 115 -3.41 -13.29 -0.22
N ILE A 116 -3.22 -13.02 -1.52
CA ILE A 116 -4.28 -13.12 -2.54
C ILE A 116 -4.14 -14.33 -3.47
N GLY A 117 -3.08 -15.11 -3.31
CA GLY A 117 -2.76 -16.29 -4.10
C GLY A 117 -1.92 -16.00 -5.34
N PHE A 118 -1.05 -16.95 -5.68
CA PHE A 118 -0.14 -16.87 -6.83
C PHE A 118 -0.83 -16.56 -8.18
N PRO A 119 -1.97 -17.18 -8.54
CA PRO A 119 -2.57 -16.92 -9.85
C PRO A 119 -2.90 -15.44 -10.09
N LYS A 120 -3.40 -14.73 -9.07
CA LYS A 120 -3.70 -13.30 -9.17
C LYS A 120 -2.44 -12.47 -9.35
N VAL A 121 -1.37 -12.82 -8.63
CA VAL A 121 -0.10 -12.09 -8.73
C VAL A 121 0.58 -12.33 -10.07
N LEU A 122 0.52 -13.54 -10.61
CA LEU A 122 1.03 -13.82 -11.95
C LEU A 122 0.33 -12.98 -13.03
N ASN A 123 -1.01 -12.89 -12.97
CA ASN A 123 -1.77 -12.01 -13.85
C ASN A 123 -1.38 -10.53 -13.67
N ALA A 124 -1.27 -10.07 -12.42
CA ALA A 124 -0.85 -8.70 -12.13
C ALA A 124 0.55 -8.41 -12.68
N MET A 125 1.49 -9.33 -12.52
CA MET A 125 2.85 -9.19 -13.04
C MET A 125 2.90 -9.17 -14.57
N THR A 126 1.98 -9.83 -15.26
CA THR A 126 1.86 -9.70 -16.72
C THR A 126 1.60 -8.24 -17.10
N ALA A 127 0.60 -7.60 -16.49
CA ALA A 127 0.26 -6.20 -16.75
C ALA A 127 1.39 -5.23 -16.37
N VAL A 128 2.09 -5.48 -15.25
CA VAL A 128 3.24 -4.69 -14.80
C VAL A 128 4.40 -4.82 -15.81
N ASN A 129 4.73 -6.04 -16.23
CA ASN A 129 5.83 -6.29 -17.18
C ASN A 129 5.53 -5.75 -18.58
N GLU A 130 4.27 -5.72 -19.01
CA GLU A 130 3.85 -5.03 -20.23
C GLU A 130 4.17 -3.54 -20.15
N ALA A 131 3.79 -2.87 -19.04
CA ALA A 131 4.10 -1.46 -18.85
C ALA A 131 5.61 -1.19 -18.78
N PHE A 132 6.39 -2.09 -18.17
CA PHE A 132 7.86 -2.01 -18.17
C PHE A 132 8.43 -2.09 -19.60
N THR A 133 7.96 -3.06 -20.37
CA THR A 133 8.42 -3.28 -21.75
C THR A 133 8.10 -2.08 -22.65
N GLU A 134 6.89 -1.52 -22.54
CA GLU A 134 6.49 -0.32 -23.30
C GLU A 134 7.36 0.90 -22.99
N ARG A 135 7.98 0.92 -21.81
CA ARG A 135 8.92 1.99 -21.39
C ARG A 135 10.40 1.63 -21.61
N GLY A 136 10.67 0.53 -22.31
CA GLY A 136 12.03 0.08 -22.61
C GLY A 136 12.78 -0.50 -21.40
N ILE A 137 12.09 -0.81 -20.32
CA ILE A 137 12.68 -1.45 -19.14
C ILE A 137 12.84 -2.93 -19.44
N LYS A 138 14.08 -3.40 -19.35
CA LYS A 138 14.42 -4.80 -19.65
C LYS A 138 13.92 -5.73 -18.54
N VAL A 139 13.17 -6.76 -18.92
CA VAL A 139 12.77 -7.86 -18.03
C VAL A 139 13.46 -9.17 -18.47
N PRO A 140 13.71 -10.11 -17.56
CA PRO A 140 13.46 -10.05 -16.13
C PRO A 140 14.35 -9.02 -15.42
N LEU A 141 13.83 -8.43 -14.34
CA LEU A 141 14.62 -7.59 -13.44
C LEU A 141 15.58 -8.46 -12.61
N GLU A 142 16.65 -7.86 -12.09
CA GLU A 142 17.58 -8.55 -11.20
C GLU A 142 16.90 -9.13 -9.97
N THR A 143 17.46 -10.25 -9.47
CA THR A 143 16.90 -10.91 -8.28
C THR A 143 17.04 -10.04 -7.03
N GLN A 144 16.05 -10.10 -6.17
CA GLN A 144 16.06 -9.48 -4.85
C GLN A 144 15.99 -10.53 -3.73
N ALA A 145 16.13 -11.82 -4.07
CA ALA A 145 16.18 -12.90 -3.08
C ALA A 145 17.42 -12.77 -2.21
N THR A 146 17.23 -12.91 -0.90
CA THR A 146 18.28 -12.81 0.11
C THR A 146 18.47 -14.11 0.91
N VAL A 147 17.60 -15.09 0.68
CA VAL A 147 17.59 -16.37 1.40
C VAL A 147 17.87 -17.54 0.47
N THR A 148 18.29 -18.66 1.08
CA THR A 148 18.45 -19.98 0.44
C THR A 148 17.46 -20.97 1.03
N GLU A 149 17.36 -22.19 0.45
CA GLU A 149 16.50 -23.25 0.98
C GLU A 149 16.85 -23.62 2.44
N GLU A 150 18.14 -23.51 2.82
CA GLU A 150 18.62 -23.89 4.14
C GLU A 150 18.29 -22.86 5.22
N ASN A 151 18.23 -21.56 4.86
CA ASN A 151 18.09 -20.47 5.85
C ASN A 151 16.75 -19.69 5.79
N ARG A 152 15.87 -20.01 4.83
CA ARG A 152 14.61 -19.26 4.60
C ARG A 152 13.69 -19.26 5.83
N TYR A 153 13.65 -20.34 6.60
CA TYR A 153 12.88 -20.42 7.84
C TYR A 153 13.47 -19.48 8.90
N GLU A 154 14.76 -19.58 9.16
CA GLU A 154 15.43 -18.76 10.18
C GLU A 154 15.30 -17.27 9.87
N LYS A 155 15.61 -16.87 8.64
CA LYS A 155 15.51 -15.49 8.18
C LYS A 155 14.07 -14.98 8.17
N GLY A 156 13.12 -15.81 7.79
CA GLY A 156 11.70 -15.48 7.88
C GLY A 156 11.26 -15.28 9.33
N HIS A 157 11.69 -16.13 10.24
CA HIS A 157 11.38 -16.04 11.67
C HIS A 157 11.99 -14.77 12.32
N GLU A 158 13.20 -14.35 11.90
CA GLU A 158 13.84 -13.12 12.35
C GLU A 158 12.98 -11.87 12.07
N ILE A 159 12.21 -11.87 10.96
CA ILE A 159 11.26 -10.79 10.62
C ILE A 159 9.91 -11.00 11.32
N GLN A 160 9.39 -12.23 11.30
CA GLN A 160 8.07 -12.55 11.82
C GLN A 160 7.98 -12.33 13.33
N TYR A 161 8.94 -12.84 14.10
CA TYR A 161 8.84 -12.92 15.55
C TYR A 161 8.71 -11.55 16.25
N PRO A 162 9.49 -10.51 15.90
CA PRO A 162 9.34 -9.17 16.50
C PRO A 162 7.95 -8.57 16.26
N LEU A 163 7.33 -8.85 15.12
CA LEU A 163 6.04 -8.28 14.72
C LEU A 163 4.85 -9.05 15.30
N TYR A 164 4.90 -10.39 15.21
CA TYR A 164 3.74 -11.26 15.44
C TYR A 164 3.91 -12.29 16.57
N GLY A 165 5.16 -12.54 17.03
CA GLY A 165 5.45 -13.64 17.96
C GLY A 165 5.09 -15.02 17.36
N ASP A 166 4.74 -15.97 18.23
CA ASP A 166 4.36 -17.34 17.86
C ASP A 166 2.83 -17.54 17.71
N ARG A 167 2.07 -16.46 17.56
CA ARG A 167 0.59 -16.50 17.54
C ARG A 167 0.02 -17.47 16.49
N MET A 168 0.64 -17.55 15.32
CA MET A 168 0.17 -18.45 14.26
C MET A 168 0.35 -19.92 14.65
N LYS A 169 1.46 -20.26 15.30
CA LYS A 169 1.73 -21.62 15.79
C LYS A 169 0.66 -22.04 16.81
N GLU A 170 0.35 -21.18 17.76
CA GLU A 170 -0.71 -21.41 18.74
C GLU A 170 -2.09 -21.52 18.09
N ALA A 171 -2.42 -20.63 17.16
CA ALA A 171 -3.72 -20.63 16.47
C ALA A 171 -3.95 -21.89 15.64
N MET A 172 -2.89 -22.53 15.15
CA MET A 172 -2.97 -23.70 14.24
C MET A 172 -2.75 -25.05 14.97
N LYS A 173 -2.47 -25.06 16.27
CA LYS A 173 -2.12 -26.30 17.00
C LYS A 173 -3.17 -27.43 16.92
N ASP A 174 -4.45 -27.06 16.90
CA ASP A 174 -5.57 -28.00 16.89
C ASP A 174 -6.06 -28.38 15.49
N VAL A 175 -5.32 -28.01 14.44
CA VAL A 175 -5.64 -28.43 13.06
C VAL A 175 -5.48 -29.94 12.93
N PRO A 176 -6.52 -30.66 12.42
CA PRO A 176 -6.50 -32.11 12.34
C PRO A 176 -5.25 -32.71 11.67
N GLY A 177 -4.84 -33.86 12.15
CA GLY A 177 -3.72 -34.61 11.57
C GLY A 177 -2.34 -33.98 11.79
N GLY A 178 -2.19 -33.06 12.74
CA GLY A 178 -0.94 -32.37 13.03
C GLY A 178 -0.46 -31.44 11.91
N MET A 179 -1.35 -31.12 10.95
CA MET A 179 -1.01 -30.27 9.80
C MET A 179 -0.83 -28.80 10.15
N GLY A 180 -1.31 -28.38 11.33
CA GLY A 180 -1.19 -26.99 11.79
C GLY A 180 0.25 -26.50 11.93
N GLU A 181 1.17 -27.37 12.37
CA GLU A 181 2.60 -27.05 12.42
C GLU A 181 3.16 -26.75 11.02
N LYS A 182 2.72 -27.51 10.00
CA LYS A 182 3.11 -27.26 8.61
C LYS A 182 2.58 -25.95 8.09
N VAL A 183 1.33 -25.59 8.42
CA VAL A 183 0.72 -24.31 8.04
C VAL A 183 1.49 -23.15 8.66
N ALA A 184 1.80 -23.21 9.96
CA ALA A 184 2.61 -22.20 10.64
C ALA A 184 4.01 -22.09 10.02
N ARG A 185 4.63 -23.23 9.69
CA ARG A 185 5.94 -23.30 9.02
C ARG A 185 5.88 -22.68 7.62
N PHE A 186 4.85 -22.97 6.81
CA PHE A 186 4.67 -22.36 5.49
C PHE A 186 4.54 -20.85 5.57
N LEU A 187 3.83 -20.33 6.58
CA LEU A 187 3.75 -18.88 6.78
C LEU A 187 5.14 -18.30 7.02
N THR A 188 5.93 -18.90 7.91
CA THR A 188 7.29 -18.42 8.22
C THR A 188 8.21 -18.53 7.01
N GLU A 189 8.23 -19.68 6.31
CA GLU A 189 9.12 -19.91 5.17
C GLU A 189 8.71 -19.12 3.94
N VAL A 190 7.42 -19.14 3.57
CA VAL A 190 6.96 -18.53 2.32
C VAL A 190 6.71 -17.04 2.52
N HIS A 191 5.78 -16.64 3.41
CA HIS A 191 5.43 -15.24 3.54
C HIS A 191 6.60 -14.42 4.06
N PHE A 192 7.20 -14.83 5.17
CA PHE A 192 8.31 -14.08 5.76
C PHE A 192 9.65 -14.40 5.10
N GLY A 193 9.98 -15.67 4.87
CA GLY A 193 11.26 -16.09 4.29
C GLY A 193 11.40 -15.71 2.82
N ASP A 194 10.50 -16.16 1.95
CA ASP A 194 10.65 -15.97 0.50
C ASP A 194 10.23 -14.57 0.03
N PHE A 195 9.30 -13.88 0.74
CA PHE A 195 8.80 -12.58 0.30
C PHE A 195 9.26 -11.42 1.18
N GLN A 196 9.16 -11.48 2.51
CA GLN A 196 9.46 -10.33 3.37
C GLN A 196 10.96 -10.06 3.55
N THR A 197 11.82 -11.06 3.41
CA THR A 197 13.29 -10.89 3.45
C THR A 197 13.86 -10.23 2.20
N ARG A 198 13.12 -10.20 1.09
CA ARG A 198 13.61 -9.70 -0.20
C ARG A 198 14.00 -8.23 -0.11
N SER A 199 15.08 -7.86 -0.82
CA SER A 199 15.49 -6.45 -0.97
C SER A 199 14.44 -5.64 -1.76
N GLY A 200 14.65 -4.35 -1.89
CA GLY A 200 13.83 -3.43 -2.70
C GLY A 200 12.75 -2.69 -1.93
N LEU A 201 12.22 -3.26 -0.84
CA LEU A 201 11.32 -2.58 0.09
C LEU A 201 11.69 -2.92 1.53
N ASP A 202 11.58 -1.95 2.43
CA ASP A 202 11.75 -2.17 3.86
C ASP A 202 10.50 -2.78 4.52
N THR A 203 10.64 -3.28 5.73
CA THR A 203 9.56 -3.91 6.50
C THR A 203 8.41 -2.94 6.78
N GLN A 204 8.71 -1.67 7.04
CA GLN A 204 7.69 -0.65 7.30
C GLN A 204 6.78 -0.45 6.08
N THR A 205 7.36 -0.31 4.90
CA THR A 205 6.63 -0.19 3.63
C THR A 205 5.85 -1.47 3.32
N ARG A 206 6.48 -2.65 3.51
CA ARG A 206 5.82 -3.95 3.27
C ARG A 206 4.59 -4.14 4.14
N GLU A 207 4.66 -3.81 5.43
CA GLU A 207 3.52 -3.90 6.35
C GLU A 207 2.40 -2.92 5.98
N LEU A 208 2.74 -1.70 5.55
CA LEU A 208 1.75 -0.73 5.09
C LEU A 208 0.98 -1.24 3.86
N LEU A 209 1.70 -1.73 2.85
CA LEU A 209 1.10 -2.29 1.64
C LEU A 209 0.28 -3.55 1.93
N THR A 210 0.76 -4.41 2.84
CA THR A 210 0.01 -5.60 3.30
C THR A 210 -1.31 -5.19 3.94
N TYR A 211 -1.33 -4.15 4.78
CA TYR A 211 -2.56 -3.63 5.38
C TYR A 211 -3.56 -3.17 4.31
N CYS A 212 -3.09 -2.51 3.26
CA CYS A 212 -3.93 -2.12 2.13
C CYS A 212 -4.53 -3.33 1.39
N VAL A 213 -3.73 -4.37 1.11
CA VAL A 213 -4.21 -5.61 0.49
C VAL A 213 -5.28 -6.28 1.35
N LEU A 214 -5.06 -6.38 2.67
CA LEU A 214 -6.02 -6.94 3.62
C LEU A 214 -7.31 -6.12 3.69
N THR A 215 -7.21 -4.80 3.57
CA THR A 215 -8.36 -3.89 3.47
C THR A 215 -9.20 -4.20 2.24
N VAL A 216 -8.55 -4.39 1.07
CA VAL A 216 -9.22 -4.72 -0.19
C VAL A 216 -10.01 -6.03 -0.08
N ILE A 217 -9.44 -7.07 0.54
CA ILE A 217 -10.10 -8.38 0.68
C ILE A 217 -11.02 -8.49 1.91
N GLY A 218 -11.04 -7.46 2.75
CA GLY A 218 -11.90 -7.41 3.96
C GLY A 218 -11.54 -8.42 5.05
N ALA A 219 -10.27 -8.81 5.17
CA ALA A 219 -9.77 -9.83 6.10
C ALA A 219 -9.65 -9.27 7.53
N GLU A 220 -10.76 -9.14 8.23
CA GLU A 220 -10.86 -8.45 9.52
C GLU A 220 -9.93 -8.98 10.63
N PRO A 221 -9.83 -10.32 10.88
CA PRO A 221 -8.89 -10.81 11.89
C PRO A 221 -7.44 -10.44 11.58
N GLN A 222 -7.06 -10.47 10.29
CA GLN A 222 -5.73 -10.10 9.84
C GLN A 222 -5.50 -8.59 9.93
N LEU A 223 -6.53 -7.76 9.68
CA LEU A 223 -6.43 -6.30 9.84
C LEU A 223 -6.05 -5.92 11.28
N HIS A 224 -6.63 -6.56 12.32
CA HIS A 224 -6.22 -6.33 13.70
C HIS A 224 -4.75 -6.72 13.95
N ALA A 225 -4.33 -7.89 13.46
CA ALA A 225 -2.96 -8.36 13.65
C ALA A 225 -1.93 -7.46 12.92
N HIS A 226 -2.21 -7.08 11.67
CA HIS A 226 -1.33 -6.25 10.86
C HIS A 226 -1.35 -4.78 11.27
N LEU A 227 -2.39 -4.27 11.94
CA LEU A 227 -2.34 -2.94 12.54
C LEU A 227 -1.28 -2.88 13.65
N ARG A 228 -1.27 -3.89 14.55
CA ARG A 228 -0.20 -4.01 15.56
C ARG A 228 1.18 -4.11 14.94
N ALA A 229 1.31 -4.92 13.89
CA ALA A 229 2.59 -5.09 13.18
C ALA A 229 3.05 -3.80 12.50
N ASN A 230 2.14 -3.04 11.89
CA ASN A 230 2.44 -1.72 11.34
C ASN A 230 3.01 -0.77 12.39
N LEU A 231 2.39 -0.70 13.58
CA LEU A 231 2.88 0.15 14.67
C LEU A 231 4.28 -0.29 15.13
N LYS A 232 4.52 -1.60 15.25
CA LYS A 232 5.84 -2.15 15.60
C LYS A 232 6.89 -1.93 14.50
N ALA A 233 6.48 -1.94 13.24
CA ALA A 233 7.34 -1.66 12.10
C ALA A 233 7.64 -0.15 11.94
N GLY A 234 7.05 0.72 12.77
CA GLY A 234 7.29 2.16 12.78
C GLY A 234 6.28 3.00 11.99
N ASN A 235 5.20 2.41 11.46
CA ASN A 235 4.09 3.19 10.91
C ASN A 235 3.24 3.76 12.04
N SER A 236 2.84 5.04 11.94
CA SER A 236 1.86 5.61 12.86
C SER A 236 0.42 5.23 12.48
N LYS A 237 -0.51 5.37 13.43
CA LYS A 237 -1.96 5.18 13.13
C LYS A 237 -2.42 6.14 12.03
N GLU A 238 -1.91 7.37 12.03
CA GLU A 238 -2.22 8.39 11.02
C GLU A 238 -1.74 7.96 9.64
N ARG A 239 -0.53 7.39 9.53
CA ARG A 239 0.01 6.88 8.26
C ARG A 239 -0.82 5.70 7.72
N VAL A 240 -1.20 4.75 8.58
CA VAL A 240 -2.08 3.63 8.20
C VAL A 240 -3.47 4.14 7.81
N THR A 241 -4.01 5.13 8.52
CA THR A 241 -5.29 5.79 8.19
C THR A 241 -5.22 6.43 6.79
N ALA A 242 -4.17 7.18 6.50
CA ALA A 242 -3.96 7.80 5.19
C ALA A 242 -3.86 6.74 4.07
N ALA A 243 -3.21 5.60 4.34
CA ALA A 243 -3.13 4.49 3.40
C ALA A 243 -4.50 3.86 3.10
N VAL A 244 -5.37 3.70 4.12
CA VAL A 244 -6.74 3.22 3.91
C VAL A 244 -7.58 4.24 3.14
N ILE A 245 -7.41 5.54 3.39
CA ILE A 245 -8.08 6.60 2.63
C ILE A 245 -7.60 6.58 1.16
N GLN A 246 -6.31 6.31 0.90
CA GLN A 246 -5.80 6.12 -0.46
C GLN A 246 -6.43 4.91 -1.16
N CYS A 247 -6.78 3.83 -0.45
CA CYS A 247 -7.49 2.69 -1.03
C CYS A 247 -8.95 3.02 -1.41
N MET A 248 -9.59 3.97 -0.71
CA MET A 248 -11.04 4.22 -0.77
C MET A 248 -11.59 4.44 -2.18
N PRO A 249 -10.96 5.22 -3.08
CA PRO A 249 -11.46 5.40 -4.44
C PRO A 249 -11.55 4.11 -5.25
N TYR A 250 -10.71 3.14 -4.93
CA TYR A 250 -10.58 1.88 -5.68
C TYR A 250 -11.50 0.79 -5.13
N ILE A 251 -11.72 0.75 -3.82
CA ILE A 251 -12.47 -0.32 -3.14
C ILE A 251 -13.87 0.10 -2.67
N GLY A 252 -14.17 1.40 -2.76
CA GLY A 252 -15.42 1.99 -2.29
C GLY A 252 -15.47 2.23 -0.77
N PHE A 253 -16.39 3.09 -0.36
CA PHE A 253 -16.55 3.50 1.03
C PHE A 253 -16.78 2.35 2.02
N PRO A 254 -17.63 1.33 1.75
CA PRO A 254 -17.95 0.33 2.78
C PRO A 254 -16.72 -0.46 3.26
N ALA A 255 -15.84 -0.88 2.36
CA ALA A 255 -14.62 -1.62 2.70
C ALA A 255 -13.62 -0.73 3.45
N ALA A 256 -13.41 0.49 2.98
CA ALA A 256 -12.53 1.46 3.63
C ALA A 256 -13.03 1.85 5.02
N LEU A 257 -14.33 2.14 5.19
CA LEU A 257 -14.92 2.49 6.49
C LEU A 257 -14.78 1.36 7.51
N LYS A 258 -14.88 0.10 7.08
CA LYS A 258 -14.62 -1.06 7.95
C LYS A 258 -13.20 -1.03 8.51
N ALA A 259 -12.19 -0.85 7.67
CA ALA A 259 -10.80 -0.77 8.10
C ALA A 259 -10.52 0.47 8.95
N LEU A 260 -11.11 1.63 8.62
CA LEU A 260 -11.00 2.84 9.42
C LEU A 260 -11.61 2.69 10.83
N ASN A 261 -12.73 1.97 10.97
CA ASN A 261 -13.30 1.66 12.28
C ASN A 261 -12.37 0.78 13.11
N ILE A 262 -11.72 -0.24 12.50
CA ILE A 262 -10.71 -1.05 13.20
C ILE A 262 -9.57 -0.17 13.71
N ILE A 263 -9.05 0.75 12.89
CA ILE A 263 -7.97 1.66 13.31
C ILE A 263 -8.43 2.59 14.43
N LYS A 264 -9.64 3.15 14.31
CA LYS A 264 -10.23 4.07 15.30
C LYS A 264 -10.36 3.38 16.65
N ASP A 265 -10.91 2.18 16.67
CA ASP A 265 -11.28 1.47 17.90
C ASP A 265 -10.08 0.69 18.50
N PHE A 266 -8.95 0.61 17.81
CA PHE A 266 -7.75 -0.11 18.23
C PHE A 266 -7.14 0.47 19.52
N GLN A 267 -6.92 -0.41 20.49
CA GLN A 267 -6.20 -0.11 21.72
C GLN A 267 -4.82 -0.81 21.69
N PRO A 268 -3.76 -0.19 22.25
CA PRO A 268 -2.42 -0.77 22.25
C PRO A 268 -2.30 -2.14 22.91
N GLU A 269 -3.24 -2.50 23.78
CA GLU A 269 -3.28 -3.77 24.52
C GLU A 269 -4.00 -4.89 23.74
N ASP A 270 -4.64 -4.58 22.62
CA ASP A 270 -5.28 -5.53 21.72
C ASP A 270 -4.22 -6.29 20.89
#